data_6a3e7886a0dff40eba94a3e55458fe3d
#
_entry.id   6a3e7886a0dff40eba94a3e55458fe3d
#
_cell.length_a   1.000
_cell.length_b   1.000
_cell.length_c   1.000
_cell.angle_alpha   90.00
_cell.angle_beta   90.00
_cell.angle_gamma   90.00
#
_symmetry.space_group_name_H-M   'P 1'
#
loop_
_entity.id
_entity.type
_entity.pdbx_description
1 polymer ?
#
loop_
_entity_poly.entity_id
_entity_poly.type
_entity_poly.pdbx_seq_one_letter_code
_entity_poly.pdbx_strand_id
1 'polypeptide(L)'
;MNQDTICAIATAQGGAIGCIRVSGPEAIEITSRIFTPAISNKRLEESKPYTLTFGRIHEGSEIIDEVLISLFRAPHSYTGENSTEITCHGSAYILQKVLQLLIKNG
;
A
#
# COMPACT_ATOMS: atom_id res chain seq x y z
N MET A 1 -2.55 12.99 5.63
CA MET A 1 -2.85 12.55 4.26
C MET A 1 -3.57 13.65 3.51
N ASN A 2 -3.27 13.79 2.23
CA ASN A 2 -3.93 14.75 1.35
C ASN A 2 -5.44 14.45 1.32
N GLN A 3 -6.27 15.50 1.33
CA GLN A 3 -7.72 15.31 1.38
C GLN A 3 -8.27 14.58 0.13
N ASP A 4 -7.52 14.56 -0.98
CA ASP A 4 -7.92 13.88 -2.21
C ASP A 4 -7.43 12.44 -2.28
N THR A 5 -6.61 12.00 -1.34
CA THR A 5 -6.08 10.64 -1.27
C THR A 5 -6.50 10.02 0.06
N ILE A 6 -7.14 8.85 -0.04
CA ILE A 6 -7.68 8.15 1.13
C ILE A 6 -7.09 6.76 1.24
N CYS A 7 -7.10 6.22 2.44
CA CYS A 7 -6.76 4.82 2.68
C CYS A 7 -7.76 4.19 3.64
N ALA A 8 -7.99 2.91 3.47
CA ALA A 8 -8.93 2.17 4.30
C ALA A 8 -8.60 0.68 4.28
N ILE A 9 -8.95 0.01 5.38
CA ILE A 9 -8.88 -1.46 5.44
C ILE A 9 -10.04 -1.99 4.58
N ALA A 10 -9.70 -2.77 3.56
CA ALA A 10 -10.64 -3.25 2.56
C ALA A 10 -11.14 -4.67 2.82
N THR A 11 -10.64 -5.34 3.85
CA THR A 11 -11.05 -6.70 4.24
C THR A 11 -11.47 -6.73 5.70
N ALA A 12 -12.25 -7.76 6.07
CA ALA A 12 -12.59 -7.97 7.46
C ALA A 12 -11.33 -8.31 8.26
N GLN A 13 -11.25 -7.80 9.49
CA GLN A 13 -10.15 -8.12 10.39
C GLN A 13 -10.29 -9.54 10.94
N GLY A 14 -9.15 -10.15 11.31
CA GLY A 14 -9.13 -11.48 11.92
C GLY A 14 -8.91 -12.61 10.94
N GLY A 15 -8.86 -12.36 9.63
CA GLY A 15 -8.48 -13.35 8.65
C GLY A 15 -6.96 -13.54 8.57
N ALA A 16 -6.51 -14.55 7.83
CA ALA A 16 -5.08 -14.79 7.62
C ALA A 16 -4.41 -13.68 6.80
N ILE A 17 -5.17 -13.08 5.90
CA ILE A 17 -4.70 -12.03 4.98
C ILE A 17 -5.61 -10.82 5.12
N GLY A 18 -4.99 -9.65 5.17
CA GLY A 18 -5.70 -8.38 5.13
C GLY A 18 -5.28 -7.55 3.93
N CYS A 19 -6.13 -6.62 3.55
CA CYS A 19 -5.86 -5.71 2.45
C CYS A 19 -6.19 -4.28 2.86
N ILE A 20 -5.28 -3.37 2.52
CA ILE A 20 -5.49 -1.93 2.69
C ILE A 20 -5.46 -1.31 1.30
N ARG A 21 -6.50 -0.55 0.97
CA ARG A 21 -6.58 0.17 -0.29
C ARG A 21 -6.23 1.63 -0.08
N VAL A 22 -5.34 2.15 -0.92
CA VAL A 22 -5.01 3.58 -0.98
C VAL A 22 -5.45 4.08 -2.34
N SER A 23 -6.25 5.14 -2.37
CA SER A 23 -6.81 5.65 -3.62
C SER A 23 -6.73 7.17 -3.66
N GLY A 24 -6.30 7.71 -4.80
CA GLY A 24 -6.19 9.14 -5.01
C GLY A 24 -4.95 9.50 -5.80
N PRO A 25 -4.76 10.80 -6.08
CA PRO A 25 -3.64 11.26 -6.92
C PRO A 25 -2.26 10.89 -6.37
N GLU A 26 -2.12 10.79 -5.05
CA GLU A 26 -0.85 10.52 -4.39
C GLU A 26 -0.72 9.10 -3.86
N ALA A 27 -1.64 8.19 -4.23
CA ALA A 27 -1.69 6.84 -3.67
C ALA A 27 -0.39 6.08 -3.86
N ILE A 28 0.16 6.10 -5.07
CA ILE A 28 1.38 5.35 -5.38
C ILE A 28 2.57 5.94 -4.64
N GLU A 29 2.68 7.26 -4.64
CA GLU A 29 3.78 7.96 -3.97
C GLU A 29 3.77 7.72 -2.45
N ILE A 30 2.61 7.83 -1.81
CA ILE A 30 2.49 7.60 -0.37
C ILE A 30 2.85 6.15 -0.03
N THR A 31 2.35 5.19 -0.81
CA THR A 31 2.67 3.78 -0.60
C THR A 31 4.17 3.54 -0.76
N SER A 32 4.79 4.17 -1.74
CA SER A 32 6.22 4.04 -2.00
C SER A 32 7.08 4.51 -0.82
N ARG A 33 6.61 5.48 -0.06
CA ARG A 33 7.37 6.03 1.08
C ARG A 33 7.56 5.03 2.22
N ILE A 34 6.65 4.06 2.34
CA ILE A 34 6.70 3.07 3.42
C ILE A 34 7.06 1.67 2.92
N PHE A 35 7.38 1.53 1.64
CA PHE A 35 7.58 0.23 1.00
C PHE A 35 8.94 0.15 0.32
N THR A 36 9.60 -1.00 0.50
CA THR A 36 10.85 -1.32 -0.20
C THR A 36 10.68 -2.63 -0.95
N PRO A 37 10.84 -2.63 -2.29
CA PRO A 37 10.77 -3.86 -3.08
C PRO A 37 11.85 -4.86 -2.65
N ALA A 38 11.52 -6.15 -2.64
CA ALA A 38 12.44 -7.17 -2.16
C ALA A 38 13.58 -7.46 -3.14
N ILE A 39 13.31 -7.37 -4.42
CA ILE A 39 14.25 -7.84 -5.46
C ILE A 39 14.68 -6.72 -6.39
N SER A 40 13.78 -5.80 -6.68
CA SER A 40 14.01 -4.75 -7.68
C SER A 40 14.63 -3.51 -7.05
N ASN A 41 15.51 -2.83 -7.82
CA ASN A 41 15.99 -1.50 -7.47
C ASN A 41 15.03 -0.40 -7.95
N LYS A 42 13.97 -0.79 -8.64
CA LYS A 42 12.97 0.16 -9.13
C LYS A 42 12.09 0.63 -7.98
N ARG A 43 11.80 1.91 -7.97
CA ARG A 43 10.81 2.47 -7.06
C ARG A 43 9.41 2.05 -7.51
N LEU A 44 8.48 2.00 -6.56
CA LEU A 44 7.10 1.62 -6.86
C LEU A 44 6.48 2.53 -7.93
N GLU A 45 6.82 3.82 -7.92
CA GLU A 45 6.32 4.80 -8.88
C GLU A 45 6.71 4.48 -10.33
N GLU A 46 7.78 3.71 -10.52
CA GLU A 46 8.24 3.30 -11.85
C GLU A 46 7.55 2.05 -12.37
N SER A 47 6.70 1.42 -11.55
CA SER A 47 6.01 0.19 -11.92
C SER A 47 4.87 0.47 -12.89
N LYS A 48 4.63 -0.50 -13.78
CA LYS A 48 3.53 -0.43 -14.74
C LYS A 48 2.20 -0.70 -14.03
N PRO A 49 1.06 -0.23 -14.60
CA PRO A 49 -0.24 -0.57 -14.05
C PRO A 49 -0.47 -2.09 -14.09
N TYR A 50 -1.32 -2.57 -13.18
CA TYR A 50 -1.68 -3.98 -13.04
C TYR A 50 -0.48 -4.87 -12.71
N THR A 51 0.49 -4.35 -11.95
CA THR A 51 1.64 -5.14 -11.50
C THR A 51 1.51 -5.49 -10.03
N LEU A 52 2.13 -6.62 -9.66
CA LEU A 52 2.28 -7.04 -8.28
C LEU A 52 3.76 -6.91 -7.92
N THR A 53 4.04 -6.30 -6.79
CA THR A 53 5.41 -6.15 -6.30
C THR A 53 5.50 -6.67 -4.89
N PHE A 54 6.37 -7.64 -4.67
CA PHE A 54 6.64 -8.15 -3.32
C PHE A 54 7.72 -7.31 -2.65
N GLY A 55 7.55 -7.06 -1.37
CA GLY A 55 8.52 -6.30 -0.61
C GLY A 55 8.12 -6.16 0.85
N ARG A 56 8.61 -5.09 1.47
CA ARG A 56 8.44 -4.87 2.90
C ARG A 56 7.90 -3.50 3.21
N ILE A 57 6.97 -3.47 4.16
CA ILE A 57 6.55 -2.22 4.79
C ILE A 57 7.49 -1.98 5.97
N HIS A 58 8.01 -0.76 6.07
CA HIS A 58 8.95 -0.41 7.11
C HIS A 58 8.63 0.94 7.74
N GLU A 59 9.10 1.11 8.96
CA GLU A 59 9.14 2.40 9.65
C GLU A 59 10.59 2.64 10.04
N GLY A 60 11.26 3.57 9.34
CA GLY A 60 12.70 3.71 9.47
C GLY A 60 13.40 2.41 9.09
N SER A 61 14.19 1.85 10.00
CA SER A 61 14.87 0.58 9.80
C SER A 61 14.07 -0.63 10.28
N GLU A 62 12.93 -0.42 10.91
CA GLU A 62 12.10 -1.50 11.44
C GLU A 62 11.19 -2.04 10.34
N ILE A 63 11.22 -3.35 10.13
CA ILE A 63 10.31 -4.03 9.18
C ILE A 63 9.02 -4.36 9.91
N ILE A 64 7.91 -3.88 9.38
CA ILE A 64 6.59 -4.11 9.95
C ILE A 64 5.97 -5.40 9.41
N ASP A 65 6.05 -5.60 8.09
CA ASP A 65 5.50 -6.81 7.47
C ASP A 65 6.06 -6.98 6.06
N GLU A 66 6.01 -8.22 5.57
CA GLU A 66 6.26 -8.54 4.18
C GLU A 66 4.92 -8.55 3.44
N VAL A 67 4.84 -7.86 2.32
CA VAL A 67 3.57 -7.57 1.67
C VAL A 67 3.67 -7.72 0.15
N LEU A 68 2.49 -7.79 -0.48
CA LEU A 68 2.35 -7.63 -1.93
C LEU A 68 1.62 -6.33 -2.20
N ILE A 69 2.16 -5.54 -3.11
CA ILE A 69 1.51 -4.31 -3.58
C ILE A 69 0.93 -4.56 -4.96
N SER A 70 -0.38 -4.38 -5.09
CA SER A 70 -1.06 -4.33 -6.38
C SER A 70 -1.19 -2.86 -6.77
N LEU A 71 -0.82 -2.53 -7.99
CA LEU A 71 -0.77 -1.14 -8.45
C LEU A 71 -1.73 -0.92 -9.60
N PHE A 72 -2.56 0.12 -9.49
CA PHE A 72 -3.54 0.49 -10.51
C PHE A 72 -3.38 1.98 -10.85
N ARG A 73 -3.35 2.30 -12.14
CA ARG A 73 -3.24 3.68 -12.60
C ARG A 73 -4.55 4.13 -13.23
N ALA A 74 -4.90 5.39 -12.99
CA ALA A 74 -6.05 6.01 -13.62
C ALA A 74 -5.95 5.94 -15.15
N PRO A 75 -7.06 5.76 -15.87
CA PRO A 75 -8.42 5.54 -15.36
C PRO A 75 -8.76 4.07 -15.11
N HIS A 76 -7.81 3.15 -15.31
CA HIS A 76 -8.01 1.71 -15.23
C HIS A 76 -7.80 1.20 -13.81
N SER A 77 -8.75 1.50 -12.93
CA SER A 77 -8.75 1.06 -11.55
C SER A 77 -10.19 0.95 -11.05
N TYR A 78 -10.39 0.37 -9.88
CA TYR A 78 -11.73 0.25 -9.30
C TYR A 78 -12.36 1.61 -9.01
N THR A 79 -11.54 2.58 -8.65
CA THR A 79 -12.03 3.91 -8.24
C THR A 79 -11.95 4.93 -9.38
N GLY A 80 -11.34 4.58 -10.52
CA GLY A 80 -11.05 5.52 -11.60
C GLY A 80 -9.84 6.40 -11.33
N GLU A 81 -9.19 6.24 -10.19
CA GLU A 81 -8.03 7.00 -9.75
C GLU A 81 -6.81 6.08 -9.65
N ASN A 82 -5.63 6.66 -9.46
CA ASN A 82 -4.46 5.88 -9.06
C ASN A 82 -4.74 5.23 -7.73
N SER A 83 -4.39 3.95 -7.60
CA SER A 83 -4.58 3.25 -6.35
C SER A 83 -3.56 2.15 -6.16
N THR A 84 -3.35 1.79 -4.90
CA THR A 84 -2.60 0.62 -4.52
C THR A 84 -3.42 -0.24 -3.58
N GLU A 85 -3.18 -1.55 -3.61
CA GLU A 85 -3.72 -2.47 -2.62
C GLU A 85 -2.56 -3.17 -1.96
N ILE A 86 -2.48 -3.02 -0.64
CA ILE A 86 -1.42 -3.62 0.17
C ILE A 86 -1.98 -4.88 0.79
N THR A 87 -1.51 -6.04 0.32
CA THR A 87 -1.90 -7.33 0.87
C THR A 87 -0.87 -7.73 1.93
N CYS A 88 -1.30 -7.82 3.17
CA CYS A 88 -0.45 -8.06 4.33
C CYS A 88 -1.05 -9.14 5.22
N HIS A 89 -0.39 -9.45 6.33
CA HIS A 89 -0.95 -10.35 7.34
C HIS A 89 -2.18 -9.71 7.96
N GLY A 90 -3.21 -10.53 8.20
CA GLY A 90 -4.53 -10.05 8.63
C GLY A 90 -4.66 -9.74 10.12
N SER A 91 -3.56 -9.63 10.87
CA SER A 91 -3.64 -9.28 12.28
C SER A 91 -4.08 -7.83 12.45
N ALA A 92 -4.88 -7.57 13.48
CA ALA A 92 -5.33 -6.22 13.77
C ALA A 92 -4.17 -5.25 13.99
N TYR A 93 -3.10 -5.73 14.65
CA TYR A 93 -1.91 -4.92 14.88
C TYR A 93 -1.26 -4.48 13.57
N ILE A 94 -1.02 -5.43 12.65
CA ILE A 94 -0.37 -5.13 11.36
C ILE A 94 -1.22 -4.17 10.54
N LEU A 95 -2.52 -4.44 10.41
CA LEU A 95 -3.42 -3.59 9.63
C LEU A 95 -3.45 -2.16 10.16
N GLN A 96 -3.57 -2.00 11.48
CA GLN A 96 -3.59 -0.68 12.09
C GLN A 96 -2.25 0.03 11.95
N LYS A 97 -1.14 -0.70 12.10
CA LYS A 97 0.19 -0.11 11.97
C LYS A 97 0.44 0.40 10.55
N VAL A 98 0.09 -0.40 9.55
CA VAL A 98 0.25 0.00 8.15
C VAL A 98 -0.63 1.22 7.84
N LEU A 99 -1.88 1.20 8.30
CA LEU A 99 -2.79 2.32 8.11
C LEU A 99 -2.24 3.60 8.72
N GLN A 100 -1.73 3.53 9.95
CA GLN A 100 -1.13 4.69 10.62
C GLN A 100 0.09 5.21 9.88
N LEU A 101 0.94 4.33 9.35
CA LEU A 101 2.11 4.73 8.58
C LEU A 101 1.71 5.48 7.31
N LEU A 102 0.68 5.01 6.61
CA LEU A 102 0.16 5.69 5.42
C LEU A 102 -0.33 7.09 5.77
N ILE A 103 -1.09 7.23 6.83
CA ILE A 103 -1.61 8.53 7.28
C ILE A 103 -0.47 9.47 7.66
N LYS A 104 0.53 8.95 8.36
CA LYS A 104 1.68 9.73 8.81
C LYS A 104 2.54 10.24 7.64
N ASN A 105 2.60 9.50 6.55
CA ASN A 105 3.46 9.82 5.41
C ASN A 105 2.72 10.54 4.27
N GLY A 106 1.49 10.79 4.43
CA GLY A 106 0.67 11.52 3.47
C GLY A 106 -0.27 12.47 4.13
#